data_af4b7bd7c534b97b9fa69675395fc772
#
_entry.id   af4b7bd7c534b97b9fa69675395fc772
#
_cell.length_a   1.000
_cell.length_b   1.000
_cell.length_c   1.000
_cell.angle_alpha   90.00
_cell.angle_beta   90.00
_cell.angle_gamma   90.00
#
_symmetry.space_group_name_H-M   'P 1'
#
loop_
_entity.id
_entity.type
_entity.pdbx_description
1 polymer ?
#
loop_
_entity_poly.entity_id
_entity_poly.type
_entity_poly.pdbx_seq_one_letter_code
_entity_poly.pdbx_strand_id
1 'polypeptide(L)'
;METKCVNIDRDLLSIPSLAIHMNREVNDGYKFNPQKDMLPLFGDSHNGHKSFIDLIAAEAEVTVEDILGTDLFLYNRMKGSIWGRDSEYFSCPRIDNLESAYLSLKALLNSESTAAVQMLCVFDNEEVGSGTKQGAKSTFLYDTVMRIAEDLGFSNYSKLQKILASSFMVSADNGHAVHPNYPEMACPTNRPYMNGGVLIKYNAQQKYTTDAVSEGIFKRICEKGGAEYQEYVNLSLIHISEPTRLRRIS
;
A
#
# COMPACT_ATOMS: atom_id res chain seq x y z
N MET A 1 -7.49 29.68 3.96
CA MET A 1 -6.64 28.79 3.15
C MET A 1 -7.49 27.59 2.81
N GLU A 2 -7.59 27.25 1.53
CA GLU A 2 -8.38 26.14 1.02
C GLU A 2 -7.44 25.12 0.34
N THR A 3 -7.76 23.85 0.40
CA THR A 3 -7.05 22.79 -0.32
C THR A 3 -7.91 22.33 -1.49
N LYS A 4 -7.37 22.37 -2.71
CA LYS A 4 -8.02 21.84 -3.91
C LYS A 4 -7.29 20.59 -4.39
N CYS A 5 -8.06 19.55 -4.68
CA CYS A 5 -7.55 18.33 -5.31
C CYS A 5 -7.73 18.46 -6.81
N VAL A 6 -6.65 18.28 -7.57
CA VAL A 6 -6.65 18.32 -9.03
C VAL A 6 -6.29 16.94 -9.58
N ASN A 7 -6.93 16.52 -10.66
CA ASN A 7 -6.63 15.27 -11.35
C ASN A 7 -6.51 15.53 -12.85
N ILE A 8 -5.31 15.42 -13.38
CA ILE A 8 -5.04 15.60 -14.81
C ILE A 8 -5.05 14.22 -15.47
N ASP A 9 -6.23 13.76 -15.84
CA ASP A 9 -6.45 12.42 -16.40
C ASP A 9 -6.17 12.35 -17.91
N ARG A 10 -4.93 12.68 -18.31
CA ARG A 10 -4.40 12.51 -19.67
C ARG A 10 -2.91 12.20 -19.62
N ASP A 11 -2.36 11.68 -20.72
CA ASP A 11 -0.93 11.45 -20.86
C ASP A 11 -0.22 12.80 -20.96
N LEU A 12 0.49 13.17 -19.91
CA LEU A 12 1.04 14.50 -19.73
C LEU A 12 2.57 14.51 -19.65
N LEU A 13 3.13 13.51 -19.00
CA LEU A 13 4.53 13.47 -18.62
C LEU A 13 5.16 12.15 -19.05
N SER A 14 6.45 12.17 -19.36
CA SER A 14 7.24 10.97 -19.62
C SER A 14 8.55 11.05 -18.86
N ILE A 15 8.99 9.95 -18.29
CA ILE A 15 10.34 9.82 -17.71
C ILE A 15 11.20 9.12 -18.77
N PRO A 16 12.00 9.86 -19.57
CA PRO A 16 12.78 9.27 -20.64
C PRO A 16 14.01 8.54 -20.09
N SER A 17 14.35 7.42 -20.69
CA SER A 17 15.63 6.74 -20.49
C SER A 17 16.60 7.02 -21.63
N LEU A 18 17.90 6.88 -21.35
CA LEU A 18 18.91 6.96 -22.40
C LEU A 18 18.77 5.79 -23.37
N ALA A 19 18.92 6.09 -24.67
CA ALA A 19 19.07 5.04 -25.67
C ALA A 19 20.33 4.20 -25.40
N ILE A 20 20.27 2.92 -25.70
CA ILE A 20 21.40 2.00 -25.50
C ILE A 20 22.69 2.46 -26.18
N HIS A 21 22.57 3.20 -27.28
CA HIS A 21 23.73 3.77 -27.97
C HIS A 21 24.54 4.76 -27.13
N MET A 22 23.91 5.38 -26.13
CA MET A 22 24.53 6.33 -25.19
C MET A 22 24.78 5.71 -23.81
N ASN A 23 24.30 4.50 -23.58
CA ASN A 23 24.46 3.76 -22.33
C ASN A 23 24.60 2.27 -22.62
N ARG A 24 25.75 1.87 -23.15
CA ARG A 24 26.02 0.50 -23.60
C ARG A 24 26.12 -0.51 -22.45
N GLU A 25 26.39 -0.03 -21.25
CA GLU A 25 26.53 -0.85 -20.04
C GLU A 25 25.21 -1.10 -19.32
N VAL A 26 24.07 -0.63 -19.88
CA VAL A 26 22.77 -0.76 -19.23
C VAL A 26 22.39 -2.22 -18.92
N ASN A 27 22.84 -3.16 -19.73
CA ASN A 27 22.57 -4.59 -19.55
C ASN A 27 23.48 -5.24 -18.48
N ASP A 28 24.56 -4.58 -18.07
CA ASP A 28 25.46 -5.07 -17.02
C ASP A 28 25.02 -4.64 -15.61
N GLY A 29 23.90 -3.94 -15.54
CA GLY A 29 23.30 -3.42 -14.31
C GLY A 29 23.33 -1.90 -14.27
N TYR A 30 22.14 -1.29 -14.18
CA TYR A 30 22.00 0.16 -14.10
C TYR A 30 21.47 0.58 -12.74
N LYS A 31 22.20 1.45 -12.06
CA LYS A 31 21.79 2.05 -10.80
C LYS A 31 21.16 3.41 -11.05
N PHE A 32 19.84 3.49 -10.89
CA PHE A 32 19.12 4.75 -11.04
C PHE A 32 19.53 5.80 -10.02
N ASN A 33 19.76 7.02 -10.50
CA ASN A 33 19.86 8.21 -9.66
C ASN A 33 18.52 8.95 -9.70
N PRO A 34 17.71 8.93 -8.63
CA PRO A 34 16.38 9.54 -8.65
C PRO A 34 16.37 11.03 -9.00
N GLN A 35 17.40 11.78 -8.61
CA GLN A 35 17.50 13.20 -8.87
C GLN A 35 17.80 13.54 -10.35
N LYS A 36 18.28 12.57 -11.11
CA LYS A 36 18.67 12.75 -12.51
C LYS A 36 17.81 11.93 -13.45
N ASP A 37 17.66 10.64 -13.17
CA ASP A 37 17.04 9.69 -14.08
C ASP A 37 15.52 9.67 -13.98
N MET A 38 14.96 10.20 -12.87
CA MET A 38 13.51 10.20 -12.62
C MET A 38 12.84 11.54 -12.88
N LEU A 39 13.55 12.51 -13.46
CA LEU A 39 12.96 13.80 -13.82
C LEU A 39 12.02 13.64 -15.02
N PRO A 40 10.74 14.03 -14.89
CA PRO A 40 9.79 13.92 -15.96
C PRO A 40 9.98 15.01 -17.03
N LEU A 41 9.86 14.64 -18.27
CA LEU A 41 9.75 15.55 -19.41
C LEU A 41 8.29 16.02 -19.52
N PHE A 42 8.07 17.33 -19.49
CA PHE A 42 6.74 17.93 -19.56
C PHE A 42 6.40 18.48 -20.93
N GLY A 43 7.35 19.06 -21.63
CA GLY A 43 7.09 19.69 -22.93
C GLY A 43 8.34 20.22 -23.59
N ASP A 44 8.12 20.86 -24.75
CA ASP A 44 9.13 21.47 -25.59
C ASP A 44 9.15 22.99 -25.34
N SER A 45 10.34 23.56 -25.20
CA SER A 45 10.55 24.98 -24.98
C SER A 45 10.32 25.88 -26.21
N HIS A 46 10.17 25.30 -27.40
CA HIS A 46 10.10 26.05 -28.65
C HIS A 46 8.72 26.65 -28.97
N ASN A 47 7.65 26.16 -28.35
CA ASN A 47 6.26 26.53 -28.68
C ASN A 47 5.57 27.46 -27.67
N GLY A 48 6.32 28.35 -27.03
CA GLY A 48 5.77 29.30 -26.05
C GLY A 48 5.46 28.62 -24.70
N HIS A 49 6.19 29.05 -23.69
CA HIS A 49 6.16 28.39 -22.38
C HIS A 49 4.87 28.70 -21.62
N LYS A 50 3.98 27.72 -21.56
CA LYS A 50 3.15 27.62 -20.35
C LYS A 50 3.96 26.81 -19.34
N SER A 51 4.20 27.37 -18.19
CA SER A 51 4.89 26.67 -17.10
C SER A 51 4.01 25.55 -16.58
N PHE A 52 4.61 24.58 -15.90
CA PHE A 52 3.82 23.50 -15.28
C PHE A 52 2.82 24.03 -14.25
N ILE A 53 3.20 25.11 -13.53
CA ILE A 53 2.32 25.73 -12.55
C ILE A 53 1.10 26.43 -13.19
N ASP A 54 1.22 26.95 -14.43
CA ASP A 54 0.07 27.50 -15.16
C ASP A 54 -0.98 26.44 -15.44
N LEU A 55 -0.53 25.20 -15.74
CA LEU A 55 -1.43 24.08 -15.92
C LEU A 55 -2.15 23.74 -14.61
N ILE A 56 -1.42 23.68 -13.49
CA ILE A 56 -2.02 23.38 -12.19
C ILE A 56 -3.02 24.47 -11.79
N ALA A 57 -2.70 25.73 -12.01
CA ALA A 57 -3.60 26.86 -11.75
C ALA A 57 -4.90 26.74 -12.56
N ALA A 58 -4.79 26.42 -13.85
CA ALA A 58 -5.94 26.23 -14.73
C ALA A 58 -6.83 25.06 -14.28
N GLU A 59 -6.24 23.92 -13.93
CA GLU A 59 -6.98 22.74 -13.44
C GLU A 59 -7.62 22.96 -12.06
N ALA A 60 -7.00 23.79 -11.24
CA ALA A 60 -7.54 24.19 -9.94
C ALA A 60 -8.55 25.36 -10.03
N GLU A 61 -8.72 25.96 -11.21
CA GLU A 61 -9.55 27.17 -11.42
C GLU A 61 -9.16 28.32 -10.48
N VAL A 62 -7.84 28.61 -10.43
CA VAL A 62 -7.25 29.70 -9.64
C VAL A 62 -6.18 30.43 -10.46
N THR A 63 -5.64 31.55 -9.93
CA THR A 63 -4.44 32.16 -10.51
C THR A 63 -3.18 31.51 -9.94
N VAL A 64 -2.04 31.70 -10.62
CA VAL A 64 -0.75 31.17 -10.12
C VAL A 64 -0.40 31.78 -8.77
N GLU A 65 -0.74 33.05 -8.56
CA GLU A 65 -0.47 33.81 -7.34
C GLU A 65 -1.26 33.28 -6.13
N ASP A 66 -2.39 32.59 -6.38
CA ASP A 66 -3.20 31.99 -5.32
C ASP A 66 -2.61 30.66 -4.80
N ILE A 67 -1.65 30.06 -5.53
CA ILE A 67 -1.04 28.79 -5.16
C ILE A 67 0.08 29.03 -4.14
N LEU A 68 -0.19 28.71 -2.89
CA LEU A 68 0.77 28.83 -1.80
C LEU A 68 1.67 27.60 -1.62
N GLY A 69 1.27 26.46 -2.13
CA GLY A 69 2.02 25.21 -2.06
C GLY A 69 1.33 24.10 -2.85
N THR A 70 2.09 23.06 -3.20
CA THR A 70 1.57 21.91 -3.95
C THR A 70 2.19 20.61 -3.46
N ASP A 71 1.39 19.56 -3.40
CA ASP A 71 1.81 18.16 -3.30
C ASP A 71 1.39 17.46 -4.59
N LEU A 72 2.36 17.19 -5.47
CA LEU A 72 2.11 16.69 -6.82
C LEU A 72 2.69 15.29 -6.98
N PHE A 73 1.87 14.39 -7.52
CA PHE A 73 2.21 12.98 -7.69
C PHE A 73 2.04 12.56 -9.15
N LEU A 74 2.97 11.78 -9.65
CA LEU A 74 2.84 11.10 -10.93
C LEU A 74 2.13 9.76 -10.71
N TYR A 75 1.25 9.40 -11.62
CA TYR A 75 0.65 8.09 -11.63
C TYR A 75 0.63 7.48 -13.02
N ASN A 76 0.78 6.17 -13.07
CA ASN A 76 0.71 5.41 -14.31
C ASN A 76 -0.77 5.22 -14.69
N ARG A 77 -1.16 5.68 -15.89
CA ARG A 77 -2.52 5.54 -16.43
C ARG A 77 -2.76 4.24 -17.19
N MET A 78 -1.78 3.37 -17.23
CA MET A 78 -1.93 2.05 -17.88
C MET A 78 -3.05 1.27 -17.19
N LYS A 79 -3.99 0.79 -17.98
CA LYS A 79 -5.09 -0.05 -17.47
C LYS A 79 -4.57 -1.43 -17.10
N GLY A 80 -5.25 -2.06 -16.15
CA GLY A 80 -5.01 -3.47 -15.84
C GLY A 80 -5.34 -4.37 -17.04
N SER A 81 -4.71 -5.54 -17.06
CA SER A 81 -4.93 -6.55 -18.10
C SER A 81 -5.07 -7.94 -17.49
N ILE A 82 -5.91 -8.75 -18.11
CA ILE A 82 -6.00 -10.18 -17.85
C ILE A 82 -5.13 -10.88 -18.89
N TRP A 83 -4.32 -11.83 -18.46
CA TRP A 83 -3.37 -12.54 -19.31
C TRP A 83 -3.11 -13.96 -18.82
N GLY A 84 -2.27 -14.68 -19.53
CA GLY A 84 -2.00 -16.08 -19.33
C GLY A 84 -2.72 -16.92 -20.39
N ARG A 85 -2.34 -18.19 -20.49
CA ARG A 85 -2.93 -19.10 -21.47
C ARG A 85 -4.44 -19.25 -21.29
N ASP A 86 -4.86 -19.36 -20.04
CA ASP A 86 -6.25 -19.61 -19.66
C ASP A 86 -6.87 -18.38 -18.96
N SER A 87 -6.27 -17.18 -19.15
CA SER A 87 -6.70 -15.91 -18.52
C SER A 87 -6.64 -15.95 -16.98
N GLU A 88 -5.69 -16.67 -16.44
CA GLU A 88 -5.55 -16.94 -15.01
C GLU A 88 -4.83 -15.86 -14.23
N TYR A 89 -4.25 -14.85 -14.91
CA TYR A 89 -3.50 -13.77 -14.28
C TYR A 89 -4.12 -12.41 -14.55
N PHE A 90 -3.97 -11.54 -13.58
CA PHE A 90 -4.30 -10.12 -13.68
C PHE A 90 -3.08 -9.27 -13.34
N SER A 91 -2.80 -8.26 -14.16
CA SER A 91 -1.73 -7.29 -13.91
C SER A 91 -2.30 -5.88 -13.94
N CYS A 92 -1.95 -5.09 -12.94
CA CYS A 92 -2.35 -3.69 -12.84
C CYS A 92 -1.30 -2.93 -12.04
N PRO A 93 -1.06 -1.64 -12.35
CA PRO A 93 -0.29 -0.78 -11.45
C PRO A 93 -0.96 -0.70 -10.08
N ARG A 94 -0.16 -0.65 -9.01
CA ARG A 94 -0.63 -0.42 -7.63
C ARG A 94 -1.55 -1.49 -7.06
N ILE A 95 -1.48 -2.74 -7.55
CA ILE A 95 -2.16 -3.87 -6.90
C ILE A 95 -1.75 -3.93 -5.44
N ASP A 96 -0.48 -3.86 -5.19
CA ASP A 96 0.07 -3.59 -3.90
C ASP A 96 -0.01 -2.08 -3.62
N ASN A 97 -0.88 -1.62 -2.69
CA ASN A 97 -1.75 -2.49 -1.87
C ASN A 97 -3.25 -2.12 -2.06
N LEU A 98 -3.63 -1.57 -3.24
CA LEU A 98 -5.02 -1.20 -3.53
C LEU A 98 -5.96 -2.41 -3.60
N GLU A 99 -5.45 -3.60 -3.93
CA GLU A 99 -6.24 -4.83 -3.89
C GLU A 99 -6.73 -5.11 -2.48
N SER A 100 -5.81 -5.15 -1.50
CA SER A 100 -6.16 -5.40 -0.11
C SER A 100 -7.08 -4.31 0.46
N ALA A 101 -6.85 -3.04 0.11
CA ALA A 101 -7.71 -1.93 0.52
C ALA A 101 -9.13 -2.08 -0.03
N TYR A 102 -9.27 -2.42 -1.32
CA TYR A 102 -10.57 -2.63 -1.96
C TYR A 102 -11.31 -3.84 -1.38
N LEU A 103 -10.64 -4.98 -1.25
CA LEU A 103 -11.25 -6.20 -0.72
C LEU A 103 -11.68 -6.03 0.74
N SER A 104 -10.87 -5.36 1.55
CA SER A 104 -11.22 -5.04 2.95
C SER A 104 -12.43 -4.09 3.03
N LEU A 105 -12.52 -3.10 2.13
CA LEU A 105 -13.68 -2.23 2.03
C LEU A 105 -14.94 -3.02 1.65
N LYS A 106 -14.84 -3.91 0.67
CA LYS A 106 -15.96 -4.78 0.27
C LYS A 106 -16.39 -5.70 1.41
N ALA A 107 -15.45 -6.24 2.16
CA ALA A 107 -15.73 -7.07 3.33
C ALA A 107 -16.48 -6.28 4.41
N LEU A 108 -16.04 -5.06 4.72
CA LEU A 108 -16.73 -4.19 5.69
C LEU A 108 -18.16 -3.85 5.24
N LEU A 109 -18.33 -3.46 3.98
CA LEU A 109 -19.67 -3.10 3.43
C LEU A 109 -20.64 -4.27 3.37
N ASN A 110 -20.14 -5.49 3.23
CA ASN A 110 -20.97 -6.71 3.17
C ASN A 110 -21.12 -7.39 4.54
N SER A 111 -20.47 -6.87 5.58
CA SER A 111 -20.58 -7.45 6.92
C SER A 111 -21.89 -7.03 7.59
N GLU A 112 -22.48 -7.97 8.31
CA GLU A 112 -23.66 -7.68 9.14
C GLU A 112 -23.23 -7.04 10.47
N SER A 113 -24.11 -6.22 11.03
CA SER A 113 -23.88 -5.62 12.34
C SER A 113 -23.77 -6.71 13.42
N THR A 114 -22.74 -6.64 14.20
CA THR A 114 -22.49 -7.53 15.34
C THR A 114 -22.38 -6.72 16.63
N ALA A 115 -22.16 -7.40 17.75
CA ALA A 115 -21.86 -6.73 19.03
C ALA A 115 -20.46 -6.07 19.04
N ALA A 116 -19.65 -6.27 18.01
CA ALA A 116 -18.30 -5.69 17.87
C ALA A 116 -18.32 -4.48 16.96
N VAL A 117 -17.47 -3.51 17.23
CA VAL A 117 -17.19 -2.40 16.30
C VAL A 117 -16.26 -2.92 15.20
N GLN A 118 -16.74 -2.89 13.98
CA GLN A 118 -15.96 -3.26 12.80
C GLN A 118 -15.34 -2.00 12.22
N MET A 119 -14.06 -2.04 11.93
CA MET A 119 -13.30 -0.89 11.44
C MET A 119 -12.37 -1.29 10.30
N LEU A 120 -12.36 -0.51 9.24
CA LEU A 120 -11.33 -0.54 8.20
C LEU A 120 -10.46 0.72 8.35
N CYS A 121 -9.16 0.52 8.33
CA CYS A 121 -8.19 1.61 8.28
C CYS A 121 -7.30 1.43 7.05
N VAL A 122 -7.23 2.45 6.21
CA VAL A 122 -6.31 2.52 5.07
C VAL A 122 -5.33 3.64 5.35
N PHE A 123 -4.06 3.31 5.41
CA PHE A 123 -2.97 4.25 5.69
C PHE A 123 -2.23 4.61 4.42
N ASP A 124 -1.55 5.74 4.44
CA ASP A 124 -0.73 6.23 3.34
C ASP A 124 0.76 6.15 3.70
N ASN A 125 1.61 6.32 2.67
CA ASN A 125 3.07 6.44 2.82
C ASN A 125 3.77 5.21 3.43
N GLU A 126 3.27 4.01 3.19
CA GLU A 126 3.90 2.78 3.64
C GLU A 126 5.30 2.63 3.03
N GLU A 127 5.46 2.82 1.72
CA GLU A 127 6.69 2.67 0.95
C GLU A 127 7.84 3.62 1.39
N VAL A 128 7.50 4.72 2.05
CA VAL A 128 8.47 5.67 2.62
C VAL A 128 8.57 5.57 4.14
N GLY A 129 8.04 4.50 4.74
CA GLY A 129 8.24 4.13 6.14
C GLY A 129 7.14 4.54 7.11
N SER A 130 5.94 4.90 6.63
CA SER A 130 4.72 5.17 7.42
C SER A 130 4.84 6.26 8.50
N GLY A 131 5.88 7.08 8.46
CA GLY A 131 6.21 8.06 9.52
C GLY A 131 5.47 9.39 9.42
N THR A 132 4.58 9.56 8.46
CA THR A 132 3.80 10.79 8.26
C THR A 132 2.51 10.77 9.10
N LYS A 133 1.81 11.92 9.19
CA LYS A 133 0.55 12.05 9.95
C LYS A 133 -0.56 11.12 9.47
N GLN A 134 -0.54 10.68 8.22
CA GLN A 134 -1.50 9.75 7.60
C GLN A 134 -0.97 8.31 7.50
N GLY A 135 0.24 8.06 7.97
CA GLY A 135 0.86 6.74 7.96
C GLY A 135 0.50 5.89 9.18
N ALA A 136 0.78 4.60 9.09
CA ALA A 136 0.45 3.63 10.14
C ALA A 136 1.20 3.85 11.46
N LYS A 137 2.32 4.58 11.45
CA LYS A 137 3.08 4.94 12.66
C LYS A 137 2.57 6.20 13.37
N SER A 138 1.59 6.90 12.78
CA SER A 138 0.99 8.09 13.39
C SER A 138 0.06 7.72 14.55
N THR A 139 -0.42 8.74 15.25
CA THR A 139 -1.46 8.56 16.26
C THR A 139 -2.86 8.44 15.66
N PHE A 140 -3.02 8.58 14.35
CA PHE A 140 -4.31 8.67 13.66
C PHE A 140 -5.28 7.54 14.04
N LEU A 141 -4.82 6.28 13.98
CA LEU A 141 -5.65 5.14 14.35
C LEU A 141 -6.04 5.20 15.82
N TYR A 142 -5.05 5.41 16.70
CA TYR A 142 -5.26 5.45 18.13
C TYR A 142 -6.23 6.56 18.54
N ASP A 143 -6.00 7.77 18.03
CA ASP A 143 -6.86 8.93 18.33
C ASP A 143 -8.29 8.73 17.81
N THR A 144 -8.44 8.10 16.64
CA THR A 144 -9.76 7.77 16.09
C THR A 144 -10.49 6.74 16.97
N VAL A 145 -9.81 5.67 17.37
CA VAL A 145 -10.39 4.64 18.26
C VAL A 145 -10.76 5.24 19.61
N MET A 146 -9.90 6.11 20.17
CA MET A 146 -10.19 6.83 21.42
C MET A 146 -11.49 7.62 21.33
N ARG A 147 -11.65 8.42 20.28
CA ARG A 147 -12.85 9.26 20.07
C ARG A 147 -14.10 8.41 19.90
N ILE A 148 -14.03 7.33 19.10
CA ILE A 148 -15.16 6.41 18.94
C ILE A 148 -15.51 5.77 20.29
N ALA A 149 -14.53 5.32 21.06
CA ALA A 149 -14.76 4.72 22.38
C ALA A 149 -15.39 5.72 23.35
N GLU A 150 -14.97 6.98 23.33
CA GLU A 150 -15.54 8.05 24.15
C GLU A 150 -17.01 8.30 23.80
N ASP A 151 -17.34 8.41 22.52
CA ASP A 151 -18.71 8.58 22.02
C ASP A 151 -19.63 7.39 22.41
N LEU A 152 -19.05 6.19 22.48
CA LEU A 152 -19.74 4.98 22.94
C LEU A 152 -19.81 4.85 24.48
N GLY A 153 -19.33 5.84 25.23
CA GLY A 153 -19.36 5.87 26.70
C GLY A 153 -18.20 5.15 27.39
N PHE A 154 -17.12 4.85 26.67
CA PHE A 154 -15.90 4.21 27.19
C PHE A 154 -14.76 5.22 27.42
N SER A 155 -15.05 6.36 28.03
CA SER A 155 -14.11 7.47 28.25
C SER A 155 -12.93 7.19 29.21
N ASN A 156 -12.91 6.03 29.86
CA ASN A 156 -11.86 5.67 30.81
C ASN A 156 -10.74 4.91 30.09
N TYR A 157 -9.49 5.37 30.27
CA TYR A 157 -8.30 4.75 29.71
C TYR A 157 -8.22 3.23 29.95
N SER A 158 -8.49 2.78 31.19
CA SER A 158 -8.47 1.35 31.53
C SER A 158 -9.52 0.55 30.77
N LYS A 159 -10.73 1.11 30.55
CA LYS A 159 -11.75 0.46 29.72
C LYS A 159 -11.32 0.35 28.28
N LEU A 160 -10.74 1.41 27.73
CA LEU A 160 -10.20 1.39 26.36
C LEU A 160 -9.12 0.31 26.21
N GLN A 161 -8.17 0.23 27.14
CA GLN A 161 -7.12 -0.79 27.08
C GLN A 161 -7.69 -2.23 27.09
N LYS A 162 -8.76 -2.46 27.85
CA LYS A 162 -9.46 -3.76 27.84
C LYS A 162 -10.12 -4.05 26.48
N ILE A 163 -10.73 -3.03 25.85
CA ILE A 163 -11.33 -3.15 24.52
C ILE A 163 -10.24 -3.49 23.50
N LEU A 164 -9.13 -2.75 23.50
CA LEU A 164 -8.01 -3.00 22.59
C LEU A 164 -7.41 -4.40 22.79
N ALA A 165 -7.26 -4.84 24.04
CA ALA A 165 -6.76 -6.18 24.37
C ALA A 165 -7.70 -7.30 23.91
N SER A 166 -8.99 -7.02 23.79
CA SER A 166 -10.02 -7.95 23.31
C SER A 166 -10.27 -7.84 21.81
N SER A 167 -9.59 -6.92 21.13
CA SER A 167 -9.75 -6.70 19.70
C SER A 167 -8.81 -7.60 18.91
N PHE A 168 -9.22 -7.92 17.67
CA PHE A 168 -8.43 -8.63 16.71
C PHE A 168 -8.24 -7.76 15.47
N MET A 169 -7.00 -7.68 14.98
CA MET A 169 -6.67 -6.90 13.79
C MET A 169 -6.04 -7.79 12.72
N VAL A 170 -6.52 -7.67 11.51
CA VAL A 170 -5.89 -8.24 10.31
C VAL A 170 -5.17 -7.12 9.59
N SER A 171 -3.86 -7.25 9.43
CA SER A 171 -3.06 -6.39 8.56
C SER A 171 -2.99 -7.05 7.19
N ALA A 172 -3.57 -6.39 6.19
CA ALA A 172 -3.67 -6.90 4.83
C ALA A 172 -2.67 -6.19 3.93
N ASP A 173 -1.80 -6.99 3.32
CA ASP A 173 -0.72 -6.54 2.45
C ASP A 173 -0.36 -7.66 1.46
N ASN A 174 -0.08 -7.31 0.20
CA ASN A 174 0.26 -8.28 -0.82
C ASN A 174 1.58 -9.01 -0.48
N GLY A 175 1.74 -10.20 -1.00
CA GLY A 175 2.94 -11.00 -0.79
C GLY A 175 3.51 -11.53 -2.10
N HIS A 176 4.78 -11.88 -2.08
CA HIS A 176 5.46 -12.44 -3.24
C HIS A 176 5.12 -13.92 -3.41
N ALA A 177 4.72 -14.31 -4.61
CA ALA A 177 4.77 -15.71 -5.01
C ALA A 177 6.21 -16.11 -5.39
N VAL A 178 6.46 -17.40 -5.47
CA VAL A 178 7.73 -17.93 -5.99
C VAL A 178 7.96 -17.39 -7.40
N HIS A 179 9.11 -16.74 -7.58
CA HIS A 179 9.50 -16.24 -8.90
C HIS A 179 9.96 -17.43 -9.77
N PRO A 180 9.39 -17.64 -10.96
CA PRO A 180 9.67 -18.84 -11.76
C PRO A 180 11.14 -18.99 -12.18
N ASN A 181 11.85 -17.86 -12.37
CA ASN A 181 13.26 -17.84 -12.78
C ASN A 181 14.23 -17.77 -11.60
N TYR A 182 13.73 -17.51 -10.37
CA TYR A 182 14.55 -17.36 -9.16
C TYR A 182 13.89 -18.07 -7.97
N PRO A 183 13.61 -19.39 -8.09
CA PRO A 183 12.90 -20.13 -7.02
C PRO A 183 13.71 -20.22 -5.72
N GLU A 184 15.03 -20.06 -5.80
CA GLU A 184 15.94 -20.01 -4.64
C GLU A 184 15.76 -18.78 -3.75
N MET A 185 15.11 -17.73 -4.25
CA MET A 185 14.80 -16.52 -3.46
C MET A 185 13.62 -16.74 -2.51
N ALA A 186 12.88 -17.83 -2.65
CA ALA A 186 11.79 -18.21 -1.75
C ALA A 186 12.25 -19.24 -0.70
N CYS A 187 11.55 -19.29 0.43
CA CYS A 187 11.78 -20.32 1.44
C CYS A 187 11.65 -21.72 0.82
N PRO A 188 12.58 -22.64 1.05
CA PRO A 188 12.52 -23.96 0.42
C PRO A 188 11.34 -24.83 0.88
N THR A 189 10.77 -24.55 2.06
CA THR A 189 9.69 -25.32 2.67
C THR A 189 8.33 -24.64 2.59
N ASN A 190 8.30 -23.30 2.61
CA ASN A 190 7.05 -22.50 2.56
C ASN A 190 7.06 -21.64 1.30
N ARG A 191 6.58 -22.23 0.20
CA ARG A 191 6.60 -21.62 -1.13
C ARG A 191 5.19 -21.25 -1.57
N PRO A 192 4.82 -19.96 -1.49
CA PRO A 192 3.53 -19.53 -1.98
C PRO A 192 3.51 -19.45 -3.51
N TYR A 193 2.40 -19.82 -4.09
CA TYR A 193 2.16 -19.76 -5.52
C TYR A 193 1.00 -18.80 -5.83
N MET A 194 1.04 -18.20 -7.02
CA MET A 194 -0.10 -17.43 -7.51
C MET A 194 -1.34 -18.31 -7.58
N ASN A 195 -2.50 -17.73 -7.30
CA ASN A 195 -3.79 -18.43 -7.23
C ASN A 195 -3.89 -19.55 -6.17
N GLY A 196 -2.95 -19.64 -5.23
CA GLY A 196 -2.96 -20.64 -4.17
C GLY A 196 -3.63 -20.20 -2.86
N GLY A 197 -4.34 -19.09 -2.87
CA GLY A 197 -5.06 -18.56 -1.70
C GLY A 197 -4.31 -17.48 -0.92
N VAL A 198 -4.88 -17.08 0.20
CA VAL A 198 -4.38 -16.00 1.06
C VAL A 198 -3.05 -16.37 1.71
N LEU A 199 -2.13 -15.40 1.83
CA LEU A 199 -0.85 -15.64 2.49
C LEU A 199 -0.92 -15.31 3.99
N ILE A 200 -0.56 -16.28 4.83
CA ILE A 200 -0.28 -16.05 6.24
C ILE A 200 1.22 -15.81 6.37
N LYS A 201 1.59 -14.57 6.73
CA LYS A 201 2.98 -14.13 6.73
C LYS A 201 3.64 -14.34 8.09
N TYR A 202 4.84 -14.94 8.10
CA TYR A 202 5.67 -15.15 9.29
C TYR A 202 7.03 -14.47 9.13
N ASN A 203 7.55 -13.99 10.24
CA ASN A 203 8.90 -13.43 10.29
C ASN A 203 9.57 -13.75 11.63
N ALA A 204 10.72 -14.41 11.59
CA ALA A 204 11.48 -14.80 12.79
C ALA A 204 11.94 -13.61 13.64
N GLN A 205 12.09 -12.43 13.05
CA GLN A 205 12.44 -11.19 13.75
C GLN A 205 11.23 -10.44 14.29
N GLN A 206 10.04 -11.05 14.26
CA GLN A 206 8.79 -10.43 14.71
C GLN A 206 8.46 -9.11 13.97
N LYS A 207 8.81 -9.04 12.68
CA LYS A 207 8.41 -7.93 11.82
C LYS A 207 6.93 -8.00 11.45
N TYR A 208 6.40 -9.20 11.34
CA TYR A 208 4.97 -9.48 11.33
C TYR A 208 4.52 -9.86 12.74
N THR A 209 3.31 -9.48 13.11
CA THR A 209 2.74 -9.74 14.45
C THR A 209 2.06 -11.11 14.56
N THR A 210 2.14 -11.91 13.52
CA THR A 210 1.58 -13.27 13.49
C THR A 210 2.26 -14.14 14.53
N ASP A 211 1.45 -14.71 15.43
CA ASP A 211 1.83 -15.70 16.43
C ASP A 211 0.89 -16.91 16.35
N ALA A 212 1.15 -17.95 17.13
CA ALA A 212 0.36 -19.20 17.08
C ALA A 212 -1.15 -18.98 17.37
N VAL A 213 -1.49 -17.98 18.19
CA VAL A 213 -2.89 -17.69 18.52
C VAL A 213 -3.58 -16.99 17.38
N SER A 214 -2.98 -15.91 16.87
CA SER A 214 -3.51 -15.13 15.76
C SER A 214 -3.57 -15.96 14.47
N GLU A 215 -2.57 -16.78 14.23
CA GLU A 215 -2.57 -17.77 13.14
C GLU A 215 -3.75 -18.74 13.24
N GLY A 216 -3.93 -19.36 14.39
CA GLY A 216 -5.03 -20.31 14.62
C GLY A 216 -6.40 -19.66 14.42
N ILE A 217 -6.59 -18.45 14.90
CA ILE A 217 -7.81 -17.66 14.67
C ILE A 217 -8.01 -17.42 13.17
N PHE A 218 -6.98 -16.95 12.48
CA PHE A 218 -7.09 -16.62 11.05
C PHE A 218 -7.33 -17.86 10.17
N LYS A 219 -6.67 -18.98 10.45
CA LYS A 219 -6.94 -20.26 9.78
C LYS A 219 -8.40 -20.69 9.94
N ARG A 220 -8.96 -20.54 11.14
CA ARG A 220 -10.39 -20.83 11.37
C ARG A 220 -11.33 -19.88 10.62
N ILE A 221 -10.93 -18.61 10.43
CA ILE A 221 -11.68 -17.67 9.60
C ILE A 221 -11.66 -18.13 8.15
N CYS A 222 -10.51 -18.51 7.62
CA CYS A 222 -10.37 -19.04 6.26
C CYS A 222 -11.23 -20.31 6.04
N GLU A 223 -11.14 -21.27 6.96
CA GLU A 223 -11.94 -22.49 6.91
C GLU A 223 -13.45 -22.19 6.86
N LYS A 224 -13.93 -21.29 7.73
CA LYS A 224 -15.35 -20.90 7.75
C LYS A 224 -15.79 -20.17 6.48
N GLY A 225 -14.90 -19.38 5.90
CA GLY A 225 -15.15 -18.64 4.67
C GLY A 225 -14.94 -19.46 3.40
N GLY A 226 -14.46 -20.71 3.50
CA GLY A 226 -14.09 -21.50 2.35
C GLY A 226 -12.91 -20.92 1.55
N ALA A 227 -12.06 -20.14 2.20
CA ALA A 227 -10.89 -19.53 1.58
C ALA A 227 -9.66 -20.41 1.76
N GLU A 228 -8.98 -20.72 0.67
CA GLU A 228 -7.67 -21.36 0.71
C GLU A 228 -6.62 -20.42 1.26
N TYR A 229 -5.59 -20.96 1.92
CA TYR A 229 -4.47 -20.17 2.42
C TYR A 229 -3.15 -20.90 2.26
N GLN A 230 -2.09 -20.13 2.23
CA GLN A 230 -0.71 -20.60 2.15
C GLN A 230 0.11 -19.93 3.27
N GLU A 231 1.21 -20.57 3.64
CA GLU A 231 2.16 -20.02 4.59
C GLU A 231 3.32 -19.36 3.84
N TYR A 232 3.71 -18.18 4.31
CA TYR A 232 4.80 -17.41 3.74
C TYR A 232 5.81 -17.03 4.83
N VAL A 233 7.05 -17.47 4.65
CA VAL A 233 8.17 -17.07 5.51
C VAL A 233 9.07 -16.13 4.73
N ASN A 234 9.21 -14.89 5.20
CA ASN A 234 10.10 -13.93 4.59
C ASN A 234 11.55 -14.23 5.00
N LEU A 235 12.38 -14.58 4.02
CA LEU A 235 13.81 -14.83 4.20
C LEU A 235 14.68 -13.57 4.14
N SER A 236 14.15 -12.48 3.57
CA SER A 236 14.93 -11.26 3.35
C SER A 236 14.94 -10.37 4.59
N LEU A 237 16.14 -10.06 5.08
CA LEU A 237 16.36 -9.08 6.15
C LEU A 237 16.42 -7.64 5.64
N ILE A 238 16.49 -7.42 4.32
CA ILE A 238 16.91 -6.15 3.72
C ILE A 238 15.73 -5.33 3.19
N HIS A 239 14.63 -5.96 2.84
CA HIS A 239 13.44 -5.28 2.27
C HIS A 239 12.26 -5.38 3.20
N ILE A 240 12.35 -4.68 4.31
CA ILE A 240 11.22 -4.59 5.22
C ILE A 240 10.84 -3.14 5.36
N SER A 241 10.00 -2.73 4.46
CA SER A 241 9.14 -1.58 4.61
C SER A 241 7.89 -1.98 5.38
N GLU A 242 8.04 -2.50 6.57
CA GLU A 242 6.90 -2.89 7.36
C GLU A 242 6.91 -2.21 8.70
N PRO A 243 6.07 -1.27 8.92
CA PRO A 243 5.77 -0.86 10.28
C PRO A 243 4.30 -0.84 10.64
N THR A 244 3.57 -1.87 10.38
CA THR A 244 2.32 -2.06 11.09
C THR A 244 2.57 -2.76 12.41
N ARG A 245 3.28 -2.07 13.29
CA ARG A 245 3.32 -2.41 14.70
C ARG A 245 2.41 -1.44 15.45
N LEU A 246 1.20 -1.84 15.73
CA LEU A 246 0.63 -1.45 17.00
C LEU A 246 1.53 -2.08 18.08
N ARG A 247 2.46 -1.29 18.63
CA ARG A 247 3.19 -1.72 19.82
C ARG A 247 2.14 -2.11 20.85
N ARG A 248 2.15 -3.36 21.30
CA ARG A 248 1.65 -3.66 22.61
C ARG A 248 2.37 -2.70 23.55
N ILE A 249 1.66 -1.71 24.04
CA ILE A 249 2.10 -0.93 25.18
C ILE A 249 1.89 -1.87 26.35
N SER A 250 3.00 -2.46 26.82
CA SER A 250 3.04 -3.19 28.09
C SER A 250 2.89 -2.21 29.25
#